data_e6509507b3d496b4dcfe34c70d863c5c
#
_entry.id   e6509507b3d496b4dcfe34c70d863c5c
#
_cell.length_a   1.000
_cell.length_b   1.000
_cell.length_c   1.000
_cell.angle_alpha   90.00
_cell.angle_beta   90.00
_cell.angle_gamma   90.00
#
_symmetry.space_group_name_H-M   'P 1'
#
loop_
_entity.id
_entity.type
_entity.pdbx_description
1 polymer ?
#
loop_
_entity_poly.entity_id
_entity_poly.type
_entity_poly.pdbx_seq_one_letter_code
_entity_poly.pdbx_strand_id
1 'polypeptide(L)'
;DADSAYAQSMRSAETLAVCYAEKFGMNVKIARPCPTLGGVRMSDERKWAKLIVSAAKNQSIMLTDNGGEKFSFCYVTDTVSALIDILLNGKSGEAYNISNDNANVTMREFAQLVKSANPEKNLSVVFVHRKDEEEPEFSPSSPTPYVLCNDKIKSLGFSPKTTLKDGIKRSIRAT
;
A
#
# COMPACT_ATOMS: atom_id res chain seq x y z
N ASP A 1 15.21 -15.69 -4.68
CA ASP A 1 13.95 -15.04 -5.02
C ASP A 1 14.15 -13.52 -4.95
N ALA A 2 13.77 -12.79 -6.03
CA ALA A 2 13.99 -11.33 -6.15
C ALA A 2 13.24 -10.54 -5.06
N ASP A 3 12.05 -10.98 -4.68
CA ASP A 3 11.25 -10.35 -3.61
C ASP A 3 11.93 -10.51 -2.24
N SER A 4 12.57 -11.65 -2.02
CA SER A 4 13.40 -11.89 -0.83
C SER A 4 14.63 -10.98 -0.81
N ALA A 5 15.29 -10.76 -1.95
CA ALA A 5 16.45 -9.87 -2.05
C ALA A 5 16.06 -8.41 -1.74
N TYR A 6 14.95 -7.92 -2.28
CA TYR A 6 14.42 -6.59 -1.97
C TYR A 6 14.12 -6.43 -0.46
N ALA A 7 13.38 -7.37 0.11
CA ALA A 7 13.03 -7.33 1.53
C ALA A 7 14.28 -7.35 2.43
N GLN A 8 15.29 -8.15 2.10
CA GLN A 8 16.55 -8.21 2.84
C GLN A 8 17.37 -6.92 2.69
N SER A 9 17.39 -6.30 1.51
CA SER A 9 18.08 -5.02 1.32
C SER A 9 17.46 -3.90 2.14
N MET A 10 16.12 -3.83 2.21
CA MET A 10 15.41 -2.86 3.05
C MET A 10 15.68 -3.09 4.54
N ARG A 11 15.71 -4.36 4.98
CA ARG A 11 16.04 -4.72 6.36
C ARG A 11 17.49 -4.32 6.71
N SER A 12 18.43 -4.54 5.80
CA SER A 12 19.83 -4.12 5.98
C SER A 12 19.96 -2.61 6.08
N ALA A 13 19.22 -1.85 5.26
CA ALA A 13 19.19 -0.40 5.33
C ALA A 13 18.67 0.12 6.68
N GLU A 14 17.59 -0.49 7.21
CA GLU A 14 17.10 -0.17 8.56
C GLU A 14 18.12 -0.46 9.65
N THR A 15 18.80 -1.62 9.57
CA THR A 15 19.86 -1.98 10.53
C THR A 15 20.99 -0.96 10.50
N LEU A 16 21.45 -0.56 9.31
CA LEU A 16 22.46 0.49 9.17
C LEU A 16 22.00 1.81 9.77
N ALA A 17 20.75 2.21 9.52
CA ALA A 17 20.18 3.44 10.07
C ALA A 17 20.24 3.45 11.61
N VAL A 18 19.87 2.34 12.26
CA VAL A 18 19.96 2.18 13.72
C VAL A 18 21.41 2.24 14.20
N CYS A 19 22.34 1.53 13.54
CA CYS A 19 23.76 1.57 13.89
C CYS A 19 24.35 2.99 13.79
N TYR A 20 23.94 3.77 12.78
CA TYR A 20 24.39 5.17 12.65
C TYR A 20 23.79 6.07 13.75
N ALA A 21 22.53 5.84 14.10
CA ALA A 21 21.91 6.55 15.22
C ALA A 21 22.67 6.31 16.52
N GLU A 22 22.98 5.05 16.83
CA GLU A 22 23.66 4.66 18.07
C GLU A 22 25.15 5.09 18.10
N LYS A 23 25.88 4.81 17.01
CA LYS A 23 27.33 5.00 17.00
C LYS A 23 27.75 6.45 16.80
N PHE A 24 26.99 7.23 16.06
CA PHE A 24 27.34 8.59 15.66
C PHE A 24 26.40 9.65 16.22
N GLY A 25 25.41 9.26 17.04
CA GLY A 25 24.41 10.19 17.59
C GLY A 25 23.52 10.83 16.52
N MET A 26 23.39 10.19 15.35
CA MET A 26 22.56 10.72 14.28
C MET A 26 21.06 10.58 14.62
N ASN A 27 20.30 11.64 14.38
CA ASN A 27 18.88 11.61 14.62
C ASN A 27 18.12 10.97 13.43
N VAL A 28 18.17 9.64 13.36
CA VAL A 28 17.58 8.84 12.27
C VAL A 28 16.25 8.24 12.70
N LYS A 29 15.22 8.33 11.86
CA LYS A 29 13.93 7.66 12.05
C LYS A 29 13.63 6.80 10.82
N ILE A 30 12.91 5.72 11.03
CA ILE A 30 12.55 4.78 9.97
C ILE A 30 11.05 4.85 9.73
N ALA A 31 10.64 5.13 8.51
CA ALA A 31 9.24 5.12 8.10
C ALA A 31 8.98 3.91 7.20
N ARG A 32 7.92 3.16 7.49
CA ARG A 32 7.46 1.98 6.72
C ARG A 32 6.05 2.25 6.17
N PRO A 33 5.91 2.94 5.04
CA PRO A 33 4.61 3.21 4.46
C PRO A 33 4.00 1.95 3.84
N CYS A 34 2.69 1.77 4.04
CA CYS A 34 1.89 0.83 3.26
C CYS A 34 1.77 1.32 1.80
N PRO A 35 1.17 0.52 0.88
CA PRO A 35 0.80 0.99 -0.45
C PRO A 35 0.11 2.36 -0.40
N THR A 36 0.77 3.35 -1.00
CA THR A 36 0.34 4.75 -0.94
C THR A 36 -0.44 5.10 -2.20
N LEU A 37 -1.70 5.48 -2.02
CA LEU A 37 -2.59 5.94 -3.08
C LEU A 37 -2.26 7.37 -3.49
N GLY A 38 -2.33 7.64 -4.78
CA GLY A 38 -2.06 8.94 -5.41
C GLY A 38 -2.11 8.77 -6.92
N GLY A 39 -1.66 9.75 -7.69
CA GLY A 39 -1.47 9.56 -9.13
C GLY A 39 -0.46 8.46 -9.40
N VAL A 40 -0.79 7.51 -10.26
CA VAL A 40 0.07 6.39 -10.64
C VAL A 40 0.52 6.53 -12.09
N ARG A 41 1.70 6.03 -12.40
CA ARG A 41 2.17 6.01 -13.80
C ARG A 41 1.37 4.97 -14.59
N MET A 42 1.08 5.26 -15.85
CA MET A 42 0.39 4.34 -16.76
C MET A 42 1.12 3.00 -16.97
N SER A 43 2.43 2.95 -16.68
CA SER A 43 3.29 1.77 -16.74
C SER A 43 3.51 1.11 -15.37
N ASP A 44 2.75 1.47 -14.36
CA ASP A 44 2.91 0.89 -13.02
C ASP A 44 2.41 -0.55 -12.99
N GLU A 45 3.30 -1.50 -12.67
CA GLU A 45 3.04 -2.94 -12.70
C GLU A 45 2.45 -3.49 -11.40
N ARG A 46 2.41 -2.67 -10.33
CA ARG A 46 1.83 -3.11 -9.06
C ARG A 46 0.35 -3.44 -9.21
N LYS A 47 -0.07 -4.55 -8.63
CA LYS A 47 -1.43 -5.10 -8.75
C LYS A 47 -2.53 -4.05 -8.52
N TRP A 48 -2.47 -3.35 -7.39
CA TRP A 48 -3.45 -2.30 -7.06
C TRP A 48 -3.39 -1.08 -7.99
N ALA A 49 -2.18 -0.73 -8.48
CA ALA A 49 -2.00 0.40 -9.39
C ALA A 49 -2.62 0.11 -10.76
N LYS A 50 -2.49 -1.12 -11.27
CA LYS A 50 -3.15 -1.56 -12.51
C LYS A 50 -4.66 -1.36 -12.47
N LEU A 51 -5.30 -1.56 -11.31
CA LEU A 51 -6.74 -1.34 -11.17
C LEU A 51 -7.10 0.15 -11.31
N ILE A 52 -6.29 1.04 -10.72
CA ILE A 52 -6.45 2.51 -10.88
C ILE A 52 -6.24 2.92 -12.34
N VAL A 53 -5.18 2.43 -12.99
CA VAL A 53 -4.89 2.71 -14.41
C VAL A 53 -6.01 2.22 -15.32
N SER A 54 -6.55 1.02 -15.09
CA SER A 54 -7.69 0.49 -15.85
C SER A 54 -8.91 1.41 -15.75
N ALA A 55 -9.22 1.86 -14.54
CA ALA A 55 -10.33 2.79 -14.32
C ALA A 55 -10.08 4.16 -14.97
N ALA A 56 -8.85 4.69 -14.92
CA ALA A 56 -8.49 5.94 -15.59
C ALA A 56 -8.65 5.83 -17.12
N LYS A 57 -8.29 4.68 -17.70
CA LYS A 57 -8.43 4.38 -19.13
C LYS A 57 -9.86 3.97 -19.54
N ASN A 58 -10.82 3.92 -18.63
CA ASN A 58 -12.17 3.38 -18.88
C ASN A 58 -12.20 1.93 -19.39
N GLN A 59 -11.25 1.13 -18.90
CA GLN A 59 -11.13 -0.29 -19.22
C GLN A 59 -11.69 -1.15 -18.08
N SER A 60 -12.13 -2.35 -18.40
CA SER A 60 -12.55 -3.33 -17.39
C SER A 60 -11.42 -3.61 -16.40
N ILE A 61 -11.78 -3.73 -15.13
CA ILE A 61 -10.86 -4.01 -14.03
C ILE A 61 -10.63 -5.52 -13.99
N MET A 62 -9.40 -5.96 -14.27
CA MET A 62 -9.06 -7.38 -14.30
C MET A 62 -8.34 -7.79 -13.02
N LEU A 63 -8.82 -8.84 -12.37
CA LEU A 63 -8.15 -9.54 -11.28
C LEU A 63 -7.70 -10.92 -11.76
N THR A 64 -6.42 -11.22 -11.59
CA THR A 64 -5.80 -12.48 -12.07
C THR A 64 -5.90 -13.63 -11.07
N ASP A 65 -6.47 -13.37 -9.89
CA ASP A 65 -6.70 -14.34 -8.82
C ASP A 65 -8.04 -14.08 -8.13
N ASN A 66 -8.28 -14.75 -6.99
CA ASN A 66 -9.50 -14.61 -6.22
C ASN A 66 -9.64 -13.24 -5.51
N GLY A 67 -8.56 -12.42 -5.49
CA GLY A 67 -8.51 -11.12 -4.83
C GLY A 67 -8.67 -11.17 -3.32
N GLY A 68 -8.38 -12.30 -2.67
CA GLY A 68 -8.54 -12.49 -1.23
C GLY A 68 -7.43 -11.86 -0.38
N GLU A 69 -6.30 -11.51 -0.96
CA GLU A 69 -5.21 -10.84 -0.25
C GLU A 69 -5.65 -9.49 0.32
N LYS A 70 -5.37 -9.29 1.61
CA LYS A 70 -5.73 -8.07 2.33
C LYS A 70 -4.55 -7.13 2.47
N PHE A 71 -4.75 -5.87 2.15
CA PHE A 71 -3.75 -4.80 2.20
C PHE A 71 -4.23 -3.64 3.05
N SER A 72 -3.28 -2.94 3.68
CA SER A 72 -3.48 -1.59 4.18
C SER A 72 -3.18 -0.59 3.06
N PHE A 73 -3.93 0.50 3.01
CA PHE A 73 -3.65 1.63 2.13
C PHE A 73 -3.57 2.93 2.91
N CYS A 74 -2.86 3.91 2.37
CA CYS A 74 -2.88 5.29 2.87
C CYS A 74 -2.87 6.24 1.67
N TYR A 75 -3.56 7.38 1.77
CA TYR A 75 -3.51 8.38 0.70
C TYR A 75 -2.25 9.24 0.83
N VAL A 76 -1.69 9.68 -0.29
CA VAL A 76 -0.39 10.36 -0.35
C VAL A 76 -0.27 11.57 0.59
N THR A 77 -1.31 12.39 0.71
CA THR A 77 -1.27 13.54 1.63
C THR A 77 -1.17 13.13 3.09
N ASP A 78 -1.87 12.06 3.47
CA ASP A 78 -1.80 11.53 4.83
C ASP A 78 -0.44 10.86 5.08
N THR A 79 0.10 10.15 4.07
CA THR A 79 1.46 9.59 4.15
C THR A 79 2.51 10.68 4.33
N VAL A 80 2.40 11.79 3.60
CA VAL A 80 3.33 12.94 3.75
C VAL A 80 3.21 13.57 5.13
N SER A 81 1.99 13.77 5.63
CA SER A 81 1.78 14.26 7.01
C SER A 81 2.42 13.34 8.04
N ALA A 82 2.23 12.02 7.88
CA ALA A 82 2.87 11.02 8.74
C ALA A 82 4.40 11.09 8.71
N LEU A 83 5.00 11.27 7.54
CA LEU A 83 6.45 11.42 7.40
C LEU A 83 6.97 12.66 8.14
N ILE A 84 6.24 13.78 8.08
CA ILE A 84 6.56 15.01 8.81
C ILE A 84 6.43 14.78 10.32
N ASP A 85 5.36 14.15 10.77
CA ASP A 85 5.17 13.82 12.19
C ASP A 85 6.31 12.92 12.72
N ILE A 86 6.71 11.90 11.96
CA ILE A 86 7.85 11.04 12.32
C ILE A 86 9.15 11.86 12.36
N LEU A 87 9.38 12.71 11.37
CA LEU A 87 10.59 13.53 11.30
C LEU A 87 10.72 14.46 12.53
N LEU A 88 9.64 15.09 12.93
CA LEU A 88 9.64 16.09 14.00
C LEU A 88 9.55 15.45 15.39
N ASN A 89 8.68 14.46 15.57
CA ASN A 89 8.29 13.93 16.87
C ASN A 89 8.75 12.47 17.12
N GLY A 90 9.23 11.77 16.09
CA GLY A 90 9.70 10.40 16.22
C GLY A 90 11.00 10.30 17.04
N LYS A 91 11.17 9.19 17.73
CA LYS A 91 12.41 8.88 18.45
C LYS A 91 13.48 8.38 17.50
N SER A 92 14.74 8.79 17.73
CA SER A 92 15.89 8.30 16.96
C SER A 92 16.04 6.79 17.09
N GLY A 93 16.39 6.13 15.99
CA GLY A 93 16.56 4.67 15.92
C GLY A 93 15.24 3.89 15.80
N GLU A 94 14.08 4.54 15.89
CA GLU A 94 12.79 3.86 15.92
C GLU A 94 12.13 3.78 14.55
N ALA A 95 11.40 2.67 14.32
CA ALA A 95 10.62 2.45 13.10
C ALA A 95 9.12 2.68 13.34
N TYR A 96 8.46 3.29 12.36
CA TYR A 96 7.04 3.65 12.39
C TYR A 96 6.34 3.16 11.13
N ASN A 97 5.31 2.33 11.29
CA ASN A 97 4.44 1.94 10.19
C ASN A 97 3.46 3.08 9.90
N ILE A 98 3.26 3.37 8.62
CA ILE A 98 2.28 4.34 8.14
C ILE A 98 1.17 3.61 7.41
N SER A 99 -0.03 3.62 7.95
CA SER A 99 -1.23 3.03 7.35
C SER A 99 -2.49 3.75 7.82
N ASN A 100 -3.61 3.46 7.17
CA ASN A 100 -4.93 3.91 7.60
C ASN A 100 -5.77 2.68 7.98
N ASP A 101 -6.16 2.55 9.25
CA ASP A 101 -6.93 1.39 9.74
C ASP A 101 -8.27 1.22 9.03
N ASN A 102 -8.87 2.33 8.58
CA ASN A 102 -10.13 2.32 7.85
C ASN A 102 -9.94 2.00 6.34
N ALA A 103 -8.71 1.69 5.92
CA ALA A 103 -8.35 1.37 4.55
C ALA A 103 -7.71 -0.02 4.43
N ASN A 104 -8.08 -0.94 5.31
CA ASN A 104 -7.67 -2.35 5.31
C ASN A 104 -8.69 -3.18 4.53
N VAL A 105 -8.40 -3.46 3.26
CA VAL A 105 -9.34 -4.12 2.35
C VAL A 105 -8.66 -5.25 1.57
N THR A 106 -9.45 -6.21 1.14
CA THR A 106 -9.02 -7.21 0.17
C THR A 106 -8.87 -6.58 -1.22
N MET A 107 -8.07 -7.18 -2.08
CA MET A 107 -7.93 -6.70 -3.47
C MET A 107 -9.26 -6.74 -4.23
N ARG A 108 -10.13 -7.69 -3.89
CA ARG A 108 -11.51 -7.77 -4.42
C ARG A 108 -12.35 -6.57 -3.99
N GLU A 109 -12.34 -6.23 -2.69
CA GLU A 109 -13.04 -5.04 -2.17
C GLU A 109 -12.47 -3.77 -2.77
N PHE A 110 -11.15 -3.68 -2.91
CA PHE A 110 -10.49 -2.55 -3.55
C PHE A 110 -10.96 -2.39 -5.01
N ALA A 111 -11.04 -3.48 -5.80
CA ALA A 111 -11.54 -3.44 -7.18
C ALA A 111 -13.00 -2.95 -7.25
N GLN A 112 -13.86 -3.36 -6.30
CA GLN A 112 -15.24 -2.88 -6.24
C GLN A 112 -15.31 -1.38 -5.89
N LEU A 113 -14.43 -0.91 -5.00
CA LEU A 113 -14.32 0.52 -4.68
C LEU A 113 -13.84 1.33 -5.89
N VAL A 114 -12.86 0.83 -6.65
CA VAL A 114 -12.38 1.45 -7.89
C VAL A 114 -13.51 1.55 -8.91
N LYS A 115 -14.29 0.47 -9.12
CA LYS A 115 -15.49 0.47 -9.97
C LYS A 115 -16.47 1.54 -9.51
N SER A 116 -16.80 1.59 -8.22
CA SER A 116 -17.78 2.51 -7.65
C SER A 116 -17.34 3.97 -7.65
N ALA A 117 -16.04 4.24 -7.78
CA ALA A 117 -15.51 5.60 -7.81
C ALA A 117 -15.83 6.36 -9.11
N ASN A 118 -16.20 5.64 -10.19
CA ASN A 118 -16.60 6.18 -11.49
C ASN A 118 -17.93 5.55 -11.96
N PRO A 119 -19.06 5.84 -11.32
CA PRO A 119 -20.33 5.19 -11.62
C PRO A 119 -20.83 5.49 -13.04
N GLU A 120 -20.44 6.62 -13.62
CA GLU A 120 -20.80 7.04 -14.98
C GLU A 120 -20.11 6.19 -16.08
N LYS A 121 -19.02 5.52 -15.71
CA LYS A 121 -18.26 4.66 -16.60
C LYS A 121 -18.62 3.22 -16.25
N ASN A 122 -19.40 2.57 -17.07
CA ASN A 122 -19.94 1.23 -16.84
C ASN A 122 -18.82 0.16 -16.79
N LEU A 123 -17.89 0.31 -15.81
CA LEU A 123 -16.75 -0.56 -15.62
C LEU A 123 -17.20 -1.92 -15.08
N SER A 124 -16.67 -3.00 -15.63
CA SER A 124 -16.86 -4.35 -15.09
C SER A 124 -15.62 -4.79 -14.32
N VAL A 125 -15.82 -5.58 -13.25
CA VAL A 125 -14.75 -6.31 -12.58
C VAL A 125 -14.78 -7.74 -13.07
N VAL A 126 -13.70 -8.16 -13.71
CA VAL A 126 -13.57 -9.47 -14.34
C VAL A 126 -12.50 -10.27 -13.60
N PHE A 127 -12.84 -11.47 -13.17
CA PHE A 127 -11.90 -12.42 -12.58
C PHE A 127 -11.38 -13.33 -13.71
N VAL A 128 -10.08 -13.27 -13.96
CA VAL A 128 -9.42 -14.12 -14.96
C VAL A 128 -8.73 -15.24 -14.22
N HIS A 129 -9.35 -16.42 -14.25
CA HIS A 129 -8.65 -17.64 -13.83
C HIS A 129 -7.72 -18.07 -14.95
N ARG A 130 -6.42 -18.03 -14.74
CA ARG A 130 -5.47 -18.71 -15.63
C ARG A 130 -5.65 -20.21 -15.47
N LYS A 131 -6.15 -20.85 -16.51
CA LYS A 131 -6.40 -22.30 -16.54
C LYS A 131 -5.14 -23.16 -16.47
N ASP A 132 -3.96 -22.57 -16.70
CA ASP A 132 -2.71 -23.28 -16.94
C ASP A 132 -1.63 -23.04 -15.86
N GLU A 133 -1.90 -22.28 -14.83
CA GLU A 133 -1.03 -22.25 -13.67
C GLU A 133 -1.64 -23.20 -12.63
N GLU A 134 -1.06 -24.41 -12.53
CA GLU A 134 -1.14 -25.20 -11.30
C GLU A 134 -0.81 -24.21 -10.17
N GLU A 135 -1.72 -24.04 -9.20
CA GLU A 135 -1.40 -23.26 -8.00
C GLU A 135 -0.06 -23.83 -7.51
N PRO A 136 0.99 -23.00 -7.36
CA PRO A 136 2.26 -23.54 -6.90
C PRO A 136 1.97 -24.30 -5.61
N GLU A 137 2.48 -25.52 -5.50
CA GLU A 137 2.31 -26.44 -4.36
C GLU A 137 2.61 -25.77 -3.00
N PHE A 138 3.20 -24.58 -3.06
CA PHE A 138 3.47 -23.65 -1.98
C PHE A 138 2.76 -22.30 -2.20
N SER A 139 1.47 -22.33 -2.46
CA SER A 139 0.61 -21.18 -2.12
C SER A 139 0.36 -21.28 -0.62
N PRO A 140 0.83 -20.33 0.21
CA PRO A 140 0.43 -20.31 1.61
C PRO A 140 -1.10 -20.32 1.61
N SER A 141 -1.71 -21.37 2.11
CA SER A 141 -3.16 -21.57 2.11
C SER A 141 -3.95 -20.58 2.97
N SER A 142 -3.25 -19.54 3.43
CA SER A 142 -3.81 -18.34 4.05
C SER A 142 -3.01 -17.15 3.54
N PRO A 143 -3.61 -16.21 2.80
CA PRO A 143 -2.93 -15.00 2.41
C PRO A 143 -2.50 -14.28 3.68
N THR A 144 -1.19 -14.19 3.90
CA THR A 144 -0.68 -13.39 5.02
C THR A 144 -1.18 -11.96 4.80
N PRO A 145 -2.02 -11.42 5.69
CA PRO A 145 -2.56 -10.10 5.46
C PRO A 145 -1.41 -9.08 5.53
N TYR A 146 -1.25 -8.28 4.47
CA TYR A 146 -0.33 -7.15 4.46
C TYR A 146 -0.95 -5.95 5.19
N VAL A 147 -1.41 -6.20 6.41
CA VAL A 147 -2.02 -5.19 7.27
C VAL A 147 -0.98 -4.70 8.27
N LEU A 148 -0.69 -3.41 8.24
CA LEU A 148 0.28 -2.80 9.12
C LEU A 148 -0.42 -2.23 10.36
N CYS A 149 0.05 -2.63 11.55
CA CYS A 149 -0.30 -1.96 12.79
C CYS A 149 0.38 -0.58 12.83
N ASN A 150 -0.39 0.47 13.08
CA ASN A 150 0.04 1.87 13.09
C ASN A 150 -0.10 2.54 14.48
N ASP A 151 -0.27 1.78 15.55
CA ASP A 151 -0.48 2.32 16.90
C ASP A 151 0.67 3.22 17.35
N LYS A 152 1.90 2.88 16.96
CA LYS A 152 3.07 3.66 17.32
C LYS A 152 3.08 5.06 16.69
N ILE A 153 2.67 5.21 15.43
CA ILE A 153 2.59 6.54 14.81
C ILE A 153 1.39 7.33 15.33
N LYS A 154 0.31 6.67 15.70
CA LYS A 154 -0.84 7.33 16.36
C LYS A 154 -0.42 7.97 17.68
N SER A 155 0.51 7.37 18.42
CA SER A 155 1.02 7.98 19.67
C SER A 155 1.79 9.28 19.41
N LEU A 156 2.20 9.57 18.16
CA LEU A 156 2.77 10.86 17.75
C LEU A 156 1.68 11.90 17.35
N GLY A 157 0.39 11.53 17.39
CA GLY A 157 -0.73 12.38 16.99
C GLY A 157 -1.20 12.17 15.56
N PHE A 158 -0.60 11.22 14.80
CA PHE A 158 -1.02 10.94 13.43
C PHE A 158 -2.46 10.41 13.38
N SER A 159 -3.27 11.01 12.50
CA SER A 159 -4.62 10.56 12.19
C SER A 159 -4.88 10.77 10.69
N PRO A 160 -5.05 9.71 9.89
CA PRO A 160 -5.34 9.83 8.47
C PRO A 160 -6.71 10.48 8.26
N LYS A 161 -6.79 11.45 7.35
CA LYS A 161 -8.00 12.26 7.09
C LYS A 161 -8.74 11.84 5.82
N THR A 162 -8.05 11.15 4.90
CA THR A 162 -8.61 10.77 3.61
C THR A 162 -9.23 9.38 3.68
N THR A 163 -10.51 9.28 3.33
CA THR A 163 -11.17 7.98 3.23
C THR A 163 -10.59 7.18 2.05
N LEU A 164 -10.65 5.85 2.11
CA LEU A 164 -10.17 4.99 1.02
C LEU A 164 -10.89 5.33 -0.30
N LYS A 165 -12.19 5.55 -0.25
CA LYS A 165 -13.01 5.90 -1.43
C LYS A 165 -12.58 7.23 -2.06
N ASP A 166 -12.35 8.25 -1.25
CA ASP A 166 -11.88 9.55 -1.74
C ASP A 166 -10.46 9.47 -2.28
N GLY A 167 -9.58 8.73 -1.61
CA GLY A 167 -8.23 8.45 -2.08
C GLY A 167 -8.22 7.79 -3.45
N ILE A 168 -9.03 6.75 -3.66
CA ILE A 168 -9.20 6.08 -4.95
C ILE A 168 -9.70 7.06 -6.02
N LYS A 169 -10.76 7.82 -5.72
CA LYS A 169 -11.34 8.79 -6.67
C LYS A 169 -10.32 9.85 -7.09
N ARG A 170 -9.56 10.39 -6.15
CA ARG A 170 -8.49 11.35 -6.44
C ARG A 170 -7.34 10.71 -7.22
N SER A 171 -6.98 9.47 -6.90
CA SER A 171 -5.93 8.71 -7.63
C SER A 171 -6.31 8.52 -9.10
N ILE A 172 -7.54 8.09 -9.39
CA ILE A 172 -8.02 7.90 -10.78
C ILE A 172 -7.99 9.22 -11.57
N ARG A 173 -8.33 10.34 -10.92
CA ARG A 173 -8.31 11.67 -11.58
C ARG A 173 -6.92 12.21 -11.85
N ALA A 174 -5.94 11.80 -11.04
CA ALA A 174 -4.55 12.24 -11.13
C ALA A 174 -3.69 11.32 -12.01
N THR A 175 -4.25 10.20 -12.46
CA THR A 175 -3.63 9.22 -13.39
C THR A 175 -4.04 9.50 -14.83
#